data_bbb5b88b01fcbf90910b4b41a0d80c83
#
_entry.id   bbb5b88b01fcbf90910b4b41a0d80c83
#
_cell.length_a   1.000
_cell.length_b   1.000
_cell.length_c   1.000
_cell.angle_alpha   90.00
_cell.angle_beta   90.00
_cell.angle_gamma   90.00
#
_symmetry.space_group_name_H-M   'P 1'
#
loop_
_entity.id
_entity.type
_entity.pdbx_description
1 polymer ?
#
loop_
_entity_poly.entity_id
_entity_poly.type
_entity_poly.pdbx_seq_one_letter_code
_entity_poly.pdbx_strand_id
1 'polypeptide(L)'
;IWPRDWSSDVCSSDLIFSLFVERSSGISFLIGACMSSAGCVIGMKSATYANVRTTNKARESLSIGETVKVALCGGSISGLGVQAFGMLGFIGVLLIWNGISPDATGHGLLANLECNPSIMRITTYSLGCSIVAMFNRVAGGNYTKAADISADILAKIRHDMPEDDSRVRNVIADFIGDNVNDIAGNCSDLLESFVATMAASVMIAVTIYNGAPSIGEGTLNATVIFP
;
A
#
# COMPACT_ATOMS: atom_id res chain seq x y z
N ILE A 1 4.90 -16.36 8.28
CA ILE A 1 3.73 -17.27 8.16
C ILE A 1 2.60 -16.39 7.64
N TRP A 2 2.49 -16.24 6.33
CA TRP A 2 1.32 -15.65 5.71
C TRP A 2 0.20 -16.69 5.77
N PRO A 3 -0.99 -16.36 6.22
CA PRO A 3 -2.11 -17.28 6.15
C PRO A 3 -2.30 -17.71 4.70
N ARG A 4 -2.38 -19.01 4.47
CA ARG A 4 -2.57 -19.58 3.12
C ARG A 4 -3.86 -19.08 2.45
N ASP A 5 -4.76 -18.54 3.26
CA ASP A 5 -6.08 -18.05 2.86
C ASP A 5 -6.07 -16.62 2.31
N TRP A 6 -5.04 -15.80 2.61
CA TRP A 6 -4.96 -14.42 2.13
C TRP A 6 -4.93 -14.30 0.60
N SER A 7 -4.19 -15.20 -0.06
CA SER A 7 -4.15 -15.23 -1.53
C SER A 7 -5.48 -15.66 -2.15
N SER A 8 -6.26 -16.50 -1.47
CA SER A 8 -7.58 -16.90 -1.93
C SER A 8 -8.61 -15.80 -1.77
N ASP A 9 -8.53 -15.00 -0.72
CA ASP A 9 -9.45 -13.88 -0.48
C ASP A 9 -9.21 -12.74 -1.48
N VAL A 10 -7.96 -12.42 -1.80
CA VAL A 10 -7.63 -11.45 -2.86
C VAL A 10 -8.12 -11.96 -4.21
N CYS A 11 -7.88 -13.23 -4.54
CA CYS A 11 -8.36 -13.84 -5.79
C CYS A 11 -9.88 -13.90 -5.88
N SER A 12 -10.59 -14.17 -4.79
CA SER A 12 -12.05 -14.20 -4.78
C SER A 12 -12.65 -12.81 -4.94
N SER A 13 -12.07 -11.78 -4.33
CA SER A 13 -12.44 -10.38 -4.53
C SER A 13 -12.24 -9.95 -5.98
N ASP A 14 -11.11 -10.33 -6.59
CA ASP A 14 -10.82 -10.08 -8.00
C ASP A 14 -11.83 -10.72 -8.93
N LEU A 15 -12.22 -11.96 -8.65
CA LEU A 15 -13.22 -12.70 -9.42
C LEU A 15 -14.60 -12.04 -9.33
N ILE A 16 -14.98 -11.53 -8.16
CA ILE A 16 -16.21 -10.77 -7.96
C ILE A 16 -16.16 -9.47 -8.76
N PHE A 17 -15.05 -8.70 -8.67
CA PHE A 17 -14.90 -7.45 -9.42
C PHE A 17 -14.85 -7.67 -10.94
N SER A 18 -14.17 -8.72 -11.42
CA SER A 18 -14.13 -9.04 -12.84
C SER A 18 -15.49 -9.48 -13.39
N LEU A 19 -16.32 -10.14 -12.57
CA LEU A 19 -17.66 -10.56 -12.94
C LEU A 19 -18.68 -9.41 -12.92
N PHE A 20 -18.57 -8.50 -11.93
CA PHE A 20 -19.61 -7.49 -11.69
C PHE A 20 -19.33 -6.14 -12.37
N VAL A 21 -18.06 -5.79 -12.61
CA VAL A 21 -17.71 -4.46 -13.11
C VAL A 21 -17.31 -4.51 -14.58
N GLU A 22 -16.22 -5.17 -14.90
CA GLU A 22 -15.69 -5.34 -16.27
C GLU A 22 -14.54 -6.35 -16.23
N ARG A 23 -14.37 -7.17 -17.27
CA ARG A 23 -13.27 -8.16 -17.33
C ARG A 23 -11.88 -7.52 -17.24
N SER A 24 -11.71 -6.29 -17.72
CA SER A 24 -10.45 -5.56 -17.68
C SER A 24 -10.14 -4.95 -16.31
N SER A 25 -11.14 -4.72 -15.48
CA SER A 25 -11.00 -4.16 -14.13
C SER A 25 -10.29 -5.12 -13.18
N GLY A 26 -10.52 -6.43 -13.31
CA GLY A 26 -9.86 -7.43 -12.50
C GLY A 26 -8.34 -7.42 -12.63
N ILE A 27 -7.82 -7.20 -13.84
CA ILE A 27 -6.38 -7.09 -14.08
C ILE A 27 -5.81 -5.84 -13.38
N SER A 28 -6.51 -4.71 -13.45
CA SER A 28 -6.11 -3.48 -12.76
C SER A 28 -6.06 -3.66 -11.24
N PHE A 29 -7.03 -4.38 -10.68
CA PHE A 29 -7.06 -4.73 -9.26
C PHE A 29 -5.85 -5.57 -8.86
N LEU A 30 -5.53 -6.62 -9.62
CA LEU A 30 -4.35 -7.46 -9.36
C LEU A 30 -3.04 -6.67 -9.43
N ILE A 31 -2.90 -5.77 -10.41
CA ILE A 31 -1.74 -4.89 -10.52
C ILE A 31 -1.62 -4.03 -9.24
N GLY A 32 -2.73 -3.44 -8.77
CA GLY A 32 -2.76 -2.67 -7.52
C GLY A 32 -2.32 -3.48 -6.32
N ALA A 33 -2.88 -4.67 -6.16
CA ALA A 33 -2.53 -5.57 -5.05
C ALA A 33 -1.06 -6.01 -5.11
N CYS A 34 -0.53 -6.35 -6.27
CA CYS A 34 0.87 -6.73 -6.45
C CYS A 34 1.83 -5.57 -6.15
N MET A 35 1.53 -4.35 -6.63
CA MET A 35 2.35 -3.18 -6.40
C MET A 35 2.38 -2.78 -4.93
N SER A 36 1.23 -2.82 -4.25
CA SER A 36 1.13 -2.56 -2.82
C SER A 36 1.93 -3.60 -2.01
N SER A 37 1.77 -4.88 -2.30
CA SER A 37 2.52 -5.95 -1.64
C SER A 37 4.03 -5.85 -1.86
N ALA A 38 4.47 -5.54 -3.08
CA ALA A 38 5.88 -5.34 -3.40
C ALA A 38 6.49 -4.15 -2.62
N GLY A 39 5.76 -3.03 -2.55
CA GLY A 39 6.15 -1.86 -1.77
C GLY A 39 6.35 -2.18 -0.29
N CYS A 40 5.43 -2.95 0.30
CA CYS A 40 5.53 -3.40 1.69
C CYS A 40 6.75 -4.29 1.95
N VAL A 41 7.01 -5.27 1.07
CA VAL A 41 8.17 -6.18 1.21
C VAL A 41 9.49 -5.44 1.13
N ILE A 42 9.61 -4.47 0.21
CA ILE A 42 10.82 -3.66 0.05
C ILE A 42 10.98 -2.72 1.24
N GLY A 43 9.89 -2.09 1.69
CA GLY A 43 9.88 -1.24 2.88
C GLY A 43 10.35 -1.99 4.13
N MET A 44 9.80 -3.18 4.39
CA MET A 44 10.22 -4.01 5.52
C MET A 44 11.69 -4.41 5.43
N LYS A 45 12.18 -4.86 4.27
CA LYS A 45 13.59 -5.20 4.09
C LYS A 45 14.49 -4.01 4.36
N SER A 46 14.17 -2.85 3.80
CA SER A 46 14.93 -1.62 4.00
C SER A 46 15.01 -1.25 5.48
N ALA A 47 13.89 -1.29 6.18
CA ALA A 47 13.82 -0.92 7.59
C ALA A 47 14.58 -1.89 8.48
N THR A 48 14.46 -3.21 8.27
CA THR A 48 15.21 -4.21 9.06
C THR A 48 16.73 -4.06 8.89
N TYR A 49 17.21 -3.78 7.67
CA TYR A 49 18.62 -3.48 7.46
C TYR A 49 19.05 -2.15 8.10
N ALA A 50 18.20 -1.13 8.07
CA ALA A 50 18.47 0.16 8.67
C ALA A 50 18.52 0.07 10.21
N ASN A 51 17.64 -0.72 10.84
CA ASN A 51 17.59 -0.89 12.29
C ASN A 51 18.93 -1.36 12.86
N VAL A 52 19.53 -2.38 12.26
CA VAL A 52 20.83 -2.91 12.69
C VAL A 52 21.93 -1.85 12.56
N ARG A 53 21.96 -1.10 11.46
CA ARG A 53 22.94 -0.05 11.21
C ARG A 53 22.77 1.13 12.18
N THR A 54 21.53 1.50 12.45
CA THR A 54 21.19 2.59 13.38
C THR A 54 21.65 2.24 14.80
N THR A 55 21.38 1.01 15.25
CA THR A 55 21.79 0.53 16.56
C THR A 55 23.32 0.50 16.69
N ASN A 56 24.03 0.01 15.66
CA ASN A 56 25.50 0.00 15.69
C ASN A 56 26.06 1.42 15.71
N LYS A 57 25.49 2.34 14.92
CA LYS A 57 25.92 3.75 14.90
C LYS A 57 25.65 4.45 16.23
N ALA A 58 24.54 4.16 16.89
CA ALA A 58 24.23 4.68 18.22
C ALA A 58 25.27 4.25 19.25
N ARG A 59 25.73 2.99 19.15
CA ARG A 59 26.77 2.44 20.03
C ARG A 59 28.13 3.08 19.79
N GLU A 60 28.49 3.38 18.54
CA GLU A 60 29.81 3.91 18.17
C GLU A 60 29.93 5.42 18.43
N SER A 61 28.94 6.21 18.03
CA SER A 61 29.07 7.67 18.01
C SER A 61 28.58 8.34 19.29
N LEU A 62 27.68 7.70 20.05
CA LEU A 62 26.97 8.29 21.21
C LEU A 62 26.32 9.66 20.89
N SER A 63 26.15 9.97 19.60
CA SER A 63 25.59 11.21 19.08
C SER A 63 24.23 10.94 18.47
N ILE A 64 23.20 11.62 19.00
CA ILE A 64 21.81 11.48 18.50
C ILE A 64 21.72 11.93 17.03
N GLY A 65 22.39 13.02 16.66
CA GLY A 65 22.28 13.58 15.30
C GLY A 65 22.81 12.66 14.20
N GLU A 66 23.90 11.93 14.43
CA GLU A 66 24.44 10.95 13.46
C GLU A 66 23.57 9.68 13.37
N THR A 67 23.05 9.23 14.50
CA THR A 67 22.15 8.08 14.55
C THR A 67 20.85 8.35 13.79
N VAL A 68 20.26 9.52 14.00
CA VAL A 68 19.04 9.95 13.28
C VAL A 68 19.26 10.05 11.77
N LYS A 69 20.42 10.52 11.31
CA LYS A 69 20.73 10.54 9.86
C LYS A 69 20.71 9.14 9.24
N VAL A 70 21.25 8.14 9.93
CA VAL A 70 21.25 6.75 9.43
C VAL A 70 19.82 6.21 9.39
N ALA A 71 19.01 6.47 10.42
CA ALA A 71 17.61 6.07 10.47
C ALA A 71 16.78 6.73 9.35
N LEU A 72 16.97 8.03 9.12
CA LEU A 72 16.29 8.75 8.03
C LEU A 72 16.69 8.25 6.65
N CYS A 73 17.96 7.89 6.42
CA CYS A 73 18.37 7.26 5.17
C CYS A 73 17.67 5.91 4.93
N GLY A 74 17.49 5.11 5.97
CA GLY A 74 16.72 3.85 5.89
C GLY A 74 15.24 4.09 5.60
N GLY A 75 14.63 5.04 6.31
CA GLY A 75 13.23 5.41 6.12
C GLY A 75 12.93 6.06 4.77
N SER A 76 13.87 6.84 4.22
CA SER A 76 13.69 7.48 2.91
C SER A 76 13.54 6.47 1.76
N ILE A 77 14.18 5.31 1.84
CA ILE A 77 14.03 4.24 0.86
C ILE A 77 12.60 3.71 0.86
N SER A 78 12.00 3.51 2.03
CA SER A 78 10.60 3.10 2.15
C SER A 78 9.65 4.17 1.61
N GLY A 79 9.84 5.44 2.00
CA GLY A 79 8.98 6.54 1.58
C GLY A 79 9.00 6.80 0.07
N LEU A 80 10.19 6.88 -0.53
CA LEU A 80 10.35 7.05 -1.97
C LEU A 80 9.90 5.81 -2.75
N GLY A 81 10.14 4.62 -2.18
CA GLY A 81 9.69 3.35 -2.77
C GLY A 81 8.18 3.27 -2.91
N VAL A 82 7.44 3.65 -1.86
CA VAL A 82 5.97 3.68 -1.88
C VAL A 82 5.45 4.57 -3.01
N GLN A 83 5.96 5.79 -3.14
CA GLN A 83 5.57 6.71 -4.21
C GLN A 83 5.92 6.17 -5.59
N ALA A 84 7.13 5.62 -5.76
CA ALA A 84 7.59 5.05 -7.02
C ALA A 84 6.71 3.87 -7.46
N PHE A 85 6.35 2.95 -6.56
CA PHE A 85 5.47 1.83 -6.87
C PHE A 85 4.04 2.26 -7.17
N GLY A 86 3.52 3.26 -6.45
CA GLY A 86 2.22 3.85 -6.74
C GLY A 86 2.15 4.43 -8.15
N MET A 87 3.14 5.25 -8.52
CA MET A 87 3.25 5.85 -9.85
C MET A 87 3.47 4.82 -10.96
N LEU A 88 4.39 3.87 -10.75
CA LEU A 88 4.65 2.82 -11.74
C LEU A 88 3.43 1.97 -12.03
N GLY A 89 2.69 1.58 -11.00
CA GLY A 89 1.45 0.82 -11.18
C GLY A 89 0.38 1.62 -11.88
N PHE A 90 0.22 2.90 -11.53
CA PHE A 90 -0.73 3.81 -12.16
C PHE A 90 -0.42 4.02 -13.65
N ILE A 91 0.83 4.35 -13.97
CA ILE A 91 1.30 4.48 -15.36
C ILE A 91 1.16 3.15 -16.10
N GLY A 92 1.47 2.02 -15.45
CA GLY A 92 1.29 0.69 -16.01
C GLY A 92 -0.14 0.40 -16.43
N VAL A 93 -1.11 0.75 -15.59
CA VAL A 93 -2.54 0.62 -15.92
C VAL A 93 -2.90 1.50 -17.11
N LEU A 94 -2.44 2.75 -17.15
CA LEU A 94 -2.71 3.64 -18.28
C LEU A 94 -2.08 3.13 -19.59
N LEU A 95 -0.85 2.62 -19.57
CA LEU A 95 -0.17 2.13 -20.76
C LEU A 95 -0.79 0.84 -21.31
N ILE A 96 -1.20 -0.09 -20.45
CA ILE A 96 -1.82 -1.36 -20.88
C ILE A 96 -3.12 -1.10 -21.67
N TRP A 97 -3.86 -0.08 -21.30
CA TRP A 97 -5.14 0.25 -21.95
C TRP A 97 -5.09 1.48 -22.85
N ASN A 98 -3.91 1.89 -23.36
CA ASN A 98 -3.73 3.00 -24.30
C ASN A 98 -4.25 4.38 -23.81
N GLY A 99 -4.11 4.67 -22.52
CA GLY A 99 -4.48 5.97 -21.97
C GLY A 99 -5.98 6.10 -21.63
N ILE A 100 -6.40 7.34 -21.42
CA ILE A 100 -7.79 7.67 -21.10
C ILE A 100 -8.50 8.05 -22.38
N SER A 101 -9.52 7.26 -22.74
CA SER A 101 -10.43 7.60 -23.86
C SER A 101 -11.64 8.33 -23.27
N PRO A 102 -11.79 9.65 -23.47
CA PRO A 102 -12.88 10.42 -22.87
C PRO A 102 -14.25 10.02 -23.41
N ASP A 103 -14.33 9.51 -24.64
CA ASP A 103 -15.56 9.17 -25.34
C ASP A 103 -15.95 7.68 -25.25
N ALA A 104 -15.19 6.87 -24.51
CA ALA A 104 -15.50 5.45 -24.40
C ALA A 104 -16.64 5.22 -23.40
N THR A 105 -17.80 4.84 -23.89
CA THR A 105 -18.92 4.35 -23.08
C THR A 105 -18.80 2.84 -22.90
N GLY A 106 -18.53 2.38 -21.71
CA GLY A 106 -18.52 0.96 -21.34
C GLY A 106 -19.86 0.55 -20.73
N HIS A 107 -20.35 -0.62 -21.10
CA HIS A 107 -21.53 -1.21 -20.46
C HIS A 107 -21.06 -2.22 -19.41
N GLY A 108 -21.20 -1.88 -18.12
CA GLY A 108 -21.04 -2.82 -17.03
C GLY A 108 -22.30 -3.67 -16.82
N LEU A 109 -22.21 -4.70 -15.97
CA LEU A 109 -23.34 -5.56 -15.61
C LEU A 109 -24.49 -4.76 -14.96
N LEU A 110 -24.18 -3.63 -14.34
CA LEU A 110 -25.12 -2.61 -13.89
C LEU A 110 -25.45 -1.70 -15.09
N ALA A 111 -26.15 -2.22 -16.05
CA ALA A 111 -26.44 -1.69 -17.38
C ALA A 111 -27.03 -0.26 -17.46
N ASN A 112 -27.22 0.42 -16.35
CA ASN A 112 -27.77 1.78 -16.28
C ASN A 112 -26.74 2.83 -15.83
N LEU A 113 -25.48 2.45 -15.59
CA LEU A 113 -24.41 3.37 -15.27
C LEU A 113 -23.48 3.48 -16.48
N GLU A 114 -23.67 4.52 -17.27
CA GLU A 114 -22.71 4.92 -18.30
C GLU A 114 -21.43 5.41 -17.60
N CYS A 115 -20.48 4.51 -17.34
CA CYS A 115 -19.21 4.84 -16.74
C CYS A 115 -18.11 4.75 -17.80
N ASN A 116 -17.21 5.73 -17.80
CA ASN A 116 -16.03 5.69 -18.64
C ASN A 116 -15.12 4.50 -18.19
N PRO A 117 -14.82 3.52 -19.06
CA PRO A 117 -14.07 2.33 -18.69
C PRO A 117 -12.66 2.65 -18.16
N SER A 118 -12.05 3.73 -18.61
CA SER A 118 -10.74 4.16 -18.11
C SER A 118 -10.79 4.61 -16.64
N ILE A 119 -11.84 5.33 -16.26
CA ILE A 119 -12.05 5.73 -14.85
C ILE A 119 -12.28 4.49 -13.99
N MET A 120 -13.08 3.54 -14.46
CA MET A 120 -13.35 2.30 -13.72
C MET A 120 -12.09 1.49 -13.46
N ARG A 121 -11.16 1.41 -14.41
CA ARG A 121 -9.88 0.71 -14.26
C ARG A 121 -8.97 1.37 -13.24
N ILE A 122 -8.89 2.70 -13.25
CA ILE A 122 -8.10 3.47 -12.29
C ILE A 122 -8.68 3.32 -10.89
N THR A 123 -9.99 3.41 -10.74
CA THR A 123 -10.67 3.20 -9.45
C THR A 123 -10.47 1.79 -8.92
N THR A 124 -10.50 0.80 -9.79
CA THR A 124 -10.29 -0.61 -9.42
C THR A 124 -8.82 -0.87 -9.04
N TYR A 125 -7.87 -0.20 -9.69
CA TYR A 125 -6.47 -0.22 -9.28
C TYR A 125 -6.29 0.35 -7.86
N SER A 126 -6.89 1.50 -7.58
CA SER A 126 -6.90 2.10 -6.23
C SER A 126 -7.53 1.17 -5.20
N LEU A 127 -8.64 0.52 -5.55
CA LEU A 127 -9.31 -0.44 -4.68
C LEU A 127 -8.44 -1.67 -4.38
N GLY A 128 -7.65 -2.14 -5.35
CA GLY A 128 -6.68 -3.21 -5.14
C GLY A 128 -5.62 -2.84 -4.10
N CYS A 129 -5.09 -1.61 -4.16
CA CYS A 129 -4.17 -1.08 -3.14
C CYS A 129 -4.85 -0.99 -1.77
N SER A 130 -6.11 -0.52 -1.73
CA SER A 130 -6.92 -0.32 -0.52
C SER A 130 -7.16 -1.62 0.24
N ILE A 131 -7.54 -2.68 -0.46
CA ILE A 131 -7.78 -3.99 0.16
C ILE A 131 -6.49 -4.55 0.78
N VAL A 132 -5.36 -4.45 0.10
CA VAL A 132 -4.07 -4.88 0.64
C VAL A 132 -3.68 -4.06 1.88
N ALA A 133 -3.90 -2.74 1.86
CA ALA A 133 -3.66 -1.86 2.99
C ALA A 133 -4.52 -2.25 4.20
N MET A 134 -5.80 -2.48 3.97
CA MET A 134 -6.73 -2.92 5.03
C MET A 134 -6.27 -4.23 5.67
N PHE A 135 -5.93 -5.26 4.88
CA PHE A 135 -5.47 -6.53 5.41
C PHE A 135 -4.13 -6.41 6.17
N ASN A 136 -3.17 -5.67 5.63
CA ASN A 136 -1.89 -5.45 6.29
C ASN A 136 -2.06 -4.72 7.63
N ARG A 137 -2.96 -3.74 7.68
CA ARG A 137 -3.24 -2.97 8.90
C ARG A 137 -3.93 -3.82 9.96
N VAL A 138 -4.97 -4.55 9.58
CA VAL A 138 -5.73 -5.39 10.51
C VAL A 138 -4.88 -6.58 10.99
N ALA A 139 -4.22 -7.28 10.07
CA ALA A 139 -3.39 -8.43 10.42
C ALA A 139 -2.17 -8.02 11.25
N GLY A 140 -1.50 -6.93 10.86
CA GLY A 140 -0.36 -6.38 11.60
C GLY A 140 -0.74 -5.97 13.00
N GLY A 141 -1.81 -5.19 13.16
CA GLY A 141 -2.30 -4.74 14.47
C GLY A 141 -2.69 -5.88 15.40
N ASN A 142 -3.41 -6.89 14.89
CA ASN A 142 -3.79 -8.06 15.69
C ASN A 142 -2.57 -8.91 16.07
N TYR A 143 -1.63 -9.09 15.15
CA TYR A 143 -0.40 -9.85 15.41
C TYR A 143 0.45 -9.19 16.51
N THR A 144 0.66 -7.87 16.40
CA THR A 144 1.40 -7.08 17.37
C THR A 144 0.77 -7.16 18.75
N LYS A 145 -0.54 -6.94 18.84
CA LYS A 145 -1.24 -7.00 20.14
C LYS A 145 -1.23 -8.39 20.76
N ALA A 146 -1.35 -9.43 19.96
CA ALA A 146 -1.25 -10.79 20.47
C ALA A 146 0.16 -11.13 20.98
N ALA A 147 1.21 -10.67 20.29
CA ALA A 147 2.60 -10.85 20.70
C ALA A 147 2.92 -10.08 21.99
N ASP A 148 2.54 -8.80 22.05
CA ASP A 148 2.72 -7.90 23.20
C ASP A 148 2.04 -8.49 24.46
N ILE A 149 0.74 -8.79 24.40
CA ILE A 149 0.01 -9.37 25.52
C ILE A 149 0.64 -10.71 25.98
N SER A 150 1.04 -11.55 25.04
CA SER A 150 1.62 -12.85 25.37
C SER A 150 3.02 -12.72 26.00
N ALA A 151 3.83 -11.78 25.54
CA ALA A 151 5.14 -11.49 26.09
C ALA A 151 5.03 -10.95 27.52
N ASP A 152 4.11 -10.02 27.75
CA ASP A 152 3.84 -9.41 29.05
C ASP A 152 3.33 -10.43 30.08
N ILE A 153 2.35 -11.24 29.69
CA ILE A 153 1.84 -12.29 30.58
C ILE A 153 2.95 -13.27 30.96
N LEU A 154 3.78 -13.67 30.01
CA LEU A 154 4.87 -14.59 30.28
C LEU A 154 5.94 -13.97 31.22
N ALA A 155 6.32 -12.73 30.96
CA ALA A 155 7.32 -12.02 31.76
C ALA A 155 6.85 -11.78 33.20
N LYS A 156 5.66 -11.21 33.37
CA LYS A 156 5.12 -10.80 34.68
C LYS A 156 4.62 -11.97 35.52
N ILE A 157 3.86 -12.89 34.93
CA ILE A 157 3.20 -13.97 35.70
C ILE A 157 4.13 -15.15 35.94
N ARG A 158 4.95 -15.52 34.95
CA ARG A 158 5.78 -16.73 35.04
C ARG A 158 7.19 -16.51 35.58
N HIS A 159 7.75 -15.33 35.34
CA HIS A 159 9.14 -15.04 35.64
C HIS A 159 9.35 -13.87 36.61
N ASP A 160 8.30 -13.18 37.03
CA ASP A 160 8.35 -12.00 37.88
C ASP A 160 9.42 -10.98 37.44
N MET A 161 9.48 -10.80 36.11
CA MET A 161 10.43 -9.91 35.43
C MET A 161 9.76 -8.60 35.04
N PRO A 162 10.53 -7.50 34.92
CA PRO A 162 10.04 -6.28 34.36
C PRO A 162 9.63 -6.45 32.89
N GLU A 163 8.80 -5.56 32.41
CA GLU A 163 8.37 -5.43 31.01
C GLU A 163 9.59 -5.29 30.09
N ASP A 164 9.56 -5.88 28.92
CA ASP A 164 10.62 -5.83 27.88
C ASP A 164 12.00 -6.38 28.31
N ASP A 165 12.05 -7.29 29.27
CA ASP A 165 13.32 -7.91 29.65
C ASP A 165 13.88 -8.80 28.52
N SER A 166 15.10 -8.53 28.11
CA SER A 166 15.82 -9.26 27.06
C SER A 166 15.99 -10.76 27.28
N ARG A 167 15.75 -11.25 28.51
CA ARG A 167 15.79 -12.67 28.87
C ARG A 167 14.53 -13.42 28.45
N VAL A 168 13.44 -12.70 28.17
CA VAL A 168 12.18 -13.27 27.70
C VAL A 168 12.21 -13.37 26.17
N ARG A 169 12.20 -14.57 25.63
CA ARG A 169 12.27 -14.80 24.17
C ARG A 169 11.09 -14.23 23.39
N ASN A 170 9.93 -14.11 24.03
CA ASN A 170 8.72 -13.60 23.38
C ASN A 170 8.81 -12.10 23.06
N VAL A 171 9.66 -11.34 23.72
CA VAL A 171 9.96 -9.94 23.41
C VAL A 171 10.45 -9.77 21.97
N ILE A 172 11.17 -10.76 21.43
CA ILE A 172 11.60 -10.74 20.02
C ILE A 172 10.37 -10.82 19.08
N ALA A 173 9.37 -11.61 19.43
CA ALA A 173 8.15 -11.74 18.64
C ALA A 173 7.31 -10.44 18.67
N ASP A 174 7.32 -9.75 19.80
CA ASP A 174 6.68 -8.46 19.98
C ASP A 174 7.34 -7.39 19.09
N PHE A 175 8.64 -7.22 19.16
CA PHE A 175 9.37 -6.28 18.28
C PHE A 175 9.25 -6.61 16.79
N ILE A 176 9.13 -7.89 16.41
CA ILE A 176 8.83 -8.26 15.01
C ILE A 176 7.42 -7.84 14.65
N GLY A 177 6.45 -8.02 15.55
CA GLY A 177 5.08 -7.58 15.38
C GLY A 177 5.00 -6.08 15.14
N ASP A 178 5.65 -5.28 15.94
CA ASP A 178 5.73 -3.82 15.78
C ASP A 178 6.29 -3.42 14.41
N ASN A 179 7.38 -4.06 13.97
CA ASN A 179 7.91 -3.80 12.63
C ASN A 179 6.90 -4.14 11.52
N VAL A 180 6.13 -5.22 11.66
CA VAL A 180 5.10 -5.58 10.67
C VAL A 180 3.98 -4.55 10.66
N ASN A 181 3.47 -4.15 11.82
CA ASN A 181 2.40 -3.17 11.91
C ASN A 181 2.84 -1.78 11.43
N ASP A 182 3.97 -1.28 11.95
CA ASP A 182 4.37 0.11 11.73
C ASP A 182 5.01 0.32 10.36
N ILE A 183 5.69 -0.67 9.82
CA ILE A 183 6.34 -0.51 8.51
C ILE A 183 5.44 -1.00 7.39
N ALA A 184 5.01 -2.27 7.43
CA ALA A 184 4.19 -2.80 6.34
C ALA A 184 2.79 -2.17 6.32
N GLY A 185 2.15 -2.00 7.49
CA GLY A 185 0.86 -1.34 7.61
C GLY A 185 0.92 0.10 7.12
N ASN A 186 1.85 0.90 7.63
CA ASN A 186 1.96 2.31 7.23
C ASN A 186 2.40 2.49 5.78
N CYS A 187 3.30 1.65 5.24
CA CYS A 187 3.69 1.71 3.83
C CYS A 187 2.51 1.45 2.90
N SER A 188 1.66 0.47 3.22
CA SER A 188 0.48 0.18 2.41
C SER A 188 -0.59 1.27 2.51
N ASP A 189 -0.82 1.85 3.70
CA ASP A 189 -1.74 2.97 3.88
C ASP A 189 -1.32 4.23 3.11
N LEU A 190 -0.02 4.55 3.14
CA LEU A 190 0.52 5.68 2.39
C LEU A 190 0.39 5.47 0.88
N LEU A 191 0.65 4.25 0.40
CA LEU A 191 0.49 3.92 -1.03
C LEU A 191 -0.96 4.01 -1.45
N GLU A 192 -1.89 3.48 -0.64
CA GLU A 192 -3.33 3.59 -0.87
C GLU A 192 -3.76 5.05 -0.98
N SER A 193 -3.42 5.87 0.03
CA SER A 193 -3.80 7.27 0.09
C SER A 193 -3.25 8.07 -1.10
N PHE A 194 -2.01 7.79 -1.50
CA PHE A 194 -1.37 8.41 -2.65
C PHE A 194 -2.09 8.04 -3.95
N VAL A 195 -2.36 6.75 -4.17
CA VAL A 195 -3.06 6.27 -5.36
C VAL A 195 -4.51 6.77 -5.41
N ALA A 196 -5.20 6.79 -4.26
CA ALA A 196 -6.56 7.31 -4.18
C ALA A 196 -6.64 8.80 -4.54
N THR A 197 -5.67 9.59 -4.09
CA THR A 197 -5.56 11.02 -4.43
C THR A 197 -5.33 11.22 -5.92
N MET A 198 -4.44 10.43 -6.52
CA MET A 198 -4.21 10.45 -7.98
C MET A 198 -5.46 10.06 -8.75
N ALA A 199 -6.15 8.99 -8.34
CA ALA A 199 -7.39 8.56 -8.98
C ALA A 199 -8.49 9.64 -8.90
N ALA A 200 -8.63 10.30 -7.75
CA ALA A 200 -9.57 11.41 -7.58
C ALA A 200 -9.22 12.60 -8.50
N SER A 201 -7.95 12.95 -8.62
CA SER A 201 -7.48 14.02 -9.51
C SER A 201 -7.82 13.74 -10.97
N VAL A 202 -7.62 12.49 -11.41
CA VAL A 202 -7.98 12.06 -12.77
C VAL A 202 -9.48 12.12 -13.00
N MET A 203 -10.29 11.68 -12.03
CA MET A 203 -11.76 11.77 -12.13
C MET A 203 -12.22 13.22 -12.29
N ILE A 204 -11.64 14.14 -11.54
CA ILE A 204 -11.94 15.57 -11.65
C ILE A 204 -11.52 16.11 -13.03
N ALA A 205 -10.32 15.74 -13.51
CA ALA A 205 -9.85 16.18 -14.83
C ALA A 205 -10.77 15.73 -15.97
N VAL A 206 -11.22 14.47 -15.93
CA VAL A 206 -12.16 13.93 -16.94
C VAL A 206 -13.54 14.59 -16.84
N THR A 207 -14.03 14.88 -15.64
CA THR A 207 -15.33 15.58 -15.47
C THR A 207 -15.28 17.01 -16.00
N ILE A 208 -14.19 17.72 -15.77
CA ILE A 208 -13.98 19.08 -16.30
C ILE A 208 -13.90 19.04 -17.83
N TYR A 209 -13.20 18.07 -18.39
CA TYR A 209 -13.10 17.89 -19.85
C TYR A 209 -14.47 17.63 -20.50
N ASN A 210 -15.28 16.75 -19.91
CA ASN A 210 -16.63 16.46 -20.40
C ASN A 210 -17.57 17.66 -20.28
N GLY A 211 -17.34 18.54 -19.29
CA GLY A 211 -18.12 19.76 -19.12
C GLY A 211 -17.70 20.92 -20.04
N ALA A 212 -16.48 20.88 -20.59
CA ALA A 212 -15.93 21.94 -21.44
C ALA A 212 -15.14 21.34 -22.64
N PRO A 213 -15.83 20.82 -23.67
CA PRO A 213 -15.19 20.12 -24.80
C PRO A 213 -14.29 21.00 -25.67
N SER A 214 -14.19 22.31 -25.37
CA SER A 214 -13.24 23.23 -26.02
C SER A 214 -11.77 23.02 -25.59
N ILE A 215 -11.54 22.20 -24.57
CA ILE A 215 -10.20 21.85 -24.06
C ILE A 215 -9.71 20.66 -24.88
N GLY A 216 -8.61 20.81 -25.63
CA GLY A 216 -8.09 19.77 -26.50
C GLY A 216 -7.59 18.53 -25.73
N GLU A 217 -7.65 17.34 -26.36
CA GLU A 217 -7.21 16.05 -25.78
C GLU A 217 -5.78 16.07 -25.21
N GLY A 218 -4.88 16.87 -25.79
CA GLY A 218 -3.51 17.02 -25.29
C GLY A 218 -3.45 17.64 -23.89
N THR A 219 -4.40 18.52 -23.57
CA THR A 219 -4.50 19.16 -22.25
C THR A 219 -5.04 18.18 -21.20
N LEU A 220 -5.98 17.32 -21.58
CA LEU A 220 -6.47 16.25 -20.70
C LEU A 220 -5.34 15.29 -20.30
N ASN A 221 -4.59 14.80 -21.28
CA ASN A 221 -3.47 13.89 -20.99
C ASN A 221 -2.40 14.56 -20.10
N ALA A 222 -2.13 15.85 -20.29
CA ALA A 222 -1.19 16.58 -19.44
C ALA A 222 -1.73 16.73 -18.00
N THR A 223 -3.00 17.06 -17.80
CA THR A 223 -3.59 17.19 -16.46
C THR A 223 -3.74 15.85 -15.71
N VAL A 224 -3.81 14.75 -16.43
CA VAL A 224 -3.84 13.40 -15.87
C VAL A 224 -2.44 12.94 -15.41
N ILE A 225 -1.40 13.32 -16.15
CA ILE A 225 -0.02 12.98 -15.82
C ILE A 225 0.52 13.87 -14.68
N PHE A 226 0.08 15.12 -14.62
CA PHE A 226 0.47 16.09 -13.60
C PHE A 226 -0.78 16.66 -12.89
N PRO A 227 -1.42 15.85 -12.02
CA PRO A 227 -2.59 16.29 -11.25
C PRO A 227 -2.24 17.30 -10.16
#